data_ca37fb8316aea2f525b7b36cd77f04c5
#
_entry.id   ca37fb8316aea2f525b7b36cd77f04c5
#
_cell.length_a   1.000
_cell.length_b   1.000
_cell.length_c   1.000
_cell.angle_alpha   90.00
_cell.angle_beta   90.00
_cell.angle_gamma   90.00
#
_symmetry.space_group_name_H-M   'P 1'
#
loop_
_entity.id
_entity.type
_entity.pdbx_description
1 polymer ?
#
loop_
_entity_poly.entity_id
_entity_poly.type
_entity_poly.pdbx_seq_one_letter_code
_entity_poly.pdbx_strand_id
1 'polypeptide(L)'
;MITSPSVSKVKHVMKKDPISVHVDTPIDEVVQLIEKYDLVAVPVVDSIGRLVGRITVDDVMDEVREQAERDYQLASGLSQDVETDDSVFRQTTARLPWLLIGMIGGIGNSMILGNFDSTFAAHPEMALYIPLIGGTGGNVGIQSSAIVVQGLANGKLDLKTAGKQLFKELGVALINACMISLLVFVYNWFFLDNIATTISVSLSLFAVVIFASIFGTLVPLTLERFKIDPAIATGPFITITNDIIGMLIYMSISYALSI
;
A
#
# COMPACT_ATOMS: atom_id res chain seq x y z
N MET A 1 6.63 44.58 -0.89
CA MET A 1 7.42 45.64 -1.61
C MET A 1 6.60 46.42 -2.62
N ILE A 2 5.73 45.76 -3.38
CA ILE A 2 4.91 46.38 -4.45
C ILE A 2 3.97 47.47 -3.89
N THR A 3 3.54 47.35 -2.64
CA THR A 3 2.60 48.27 -1.96
C THR A 3 3.31 49.37 -1.18
N SER A 4 4.64 49.39 -1.13
CA SER A 4 5.41 50.34 -0.35
C SER A 4 5.90 51.50 -1.22
N PRO A 5 5.96 52.74 -0.68
CA PRO A 5 6.49 53.88 -1.42
C PRO A 5 7.93 53.61 -1.92
N SER A 6 8.27 54.10 -3.12
CA SER A 6 9.57 53.84 -3.78
C SER A 6 10.78 54.41 -2.98
N VAL A 7 10.56 55.36 -2.08
CA VAL A 7 11.57 55.95 -1.20
C VAL A 7 11.80 55.18 0.10
N SER A 8 11.04 54.10 0.37
CA SER A 8 11.18 53.31 1.59
C SER A 8 12.48 52.51 1.57
N LYS A 9 13.23 52.54 2.67
CA LYS A 9 14.44 51.71 2.81
C LYS A 9 14.01 50.24 2.98
N VAL A 10 14.74 49.30 2.36
CA VAL A 10 14.47 47.85 2.44
C VAL A 10 14.28 47.37 3.87
N LYS A 11 15.11 47.82 4.81
CA LYS A 11 15.03 47.46 6.23
C LYS A 11 13.69 47.82 6.92
N HIS A 12 12.88 48.73 6.35
CA HIS A 12 11.58 49.11 6.90
C HIS A 12 10.42 48.30 6.32
N VAL A 13 10.66 47.63 5.21
CA VAL A 13 9.64 46.85 4.51
C VAL A 13 9.95 45.34 4.52
N MET A 14 11.17 44.95 4.91
CA MET A 14 11.55 43.54 5.05
C MET A 14 10.88 42.92 6.27
N LYS A 15 10.51 41.61 6.17
CA LYS A 15 10.16 40.80 7.33
C LYS A 15 11.44 40.50 8.12
N LYS A 16 11.41 40.80 9.43
CA LYS A 16 12.52 40.43 10.32
C LYS A 16 12.40 38.96 10.65
N ASP A 17 13.54 38.28 10.77
CA ASP A 17 13.63 36.86 11.11
C ASP A 17 12.77 35.97 10.19
N PRO A 18 13.08 35.90 8.89
CA PRO A 18 12.35 35.03 7.97
C PRO A 18 12.57 33.57 8.36
N ILE A 19 11.55 32.72 8.18
CA ILE A 19 11.68 31.28 8.30
C ILE A 19 12.71 30.82 7.27
N SER A 20 13.76 30.14 7.71
CA SER A 20 14.84 29.61 6.88
C SER A 20 15.11 28.15 7.20
N VAL A 21 15.67 27.41 6.25
CA VAL A 21 16.08 26.02 6.41
C VAL A 21 17.59 25.91 6.25
N HIS A 22 18.16 24.90 6.90
CA HIS A 22 19.58 24.58 6.75
C HIS A 22 19.80 23.76 5.46
N VAL A 23 21.01 23.84 4.90
CA VAL A 23 21.37 23.11 3.66
C VAL A 23 21.19 21.59 3.80
N ASP A 24 21.31 21.05 5.02
CA ASP A 24 21.14 19.62 5.31
C ASP A 24 19.71 19.25 5.76
N THR A 25 18.76 20.19 5.70
CA THR A 25 17.37 19.91 6.08
C THR A 25 16.73 18.96 5.06
N PRO A 26 16.14 17.82 5.49
CA PRO A 26 15.43 16.92 4.60
C PRO A 26 14.32 17.64 3.82
N ILE A 27 14.13 17.24 2.56
CA ILE A 27 13.14 17.90 1.69
C ILE A 27 11.73 17.82 2.23
N ASP A 28 11.35 16.71 2.88
CA ASP A 28 10.03 16.52 3.50
C ASP A 28 9.74 17.57 4.58
N GLU A 29 10.75 17.96 5.35
CA GLU A 29 10.61 19.02 6.34
C GLU A 29 10.42 20.38 5.68
N VAL A 30 11.08 20.62 4.53
CA VAL A 30 10.91 21.85 3.75
C VAL A 30 9.50 21.93 3.17
N VAL A 31 8.98 20.81 2.63
CA VAL A 31 7.59 20.68 2.14
C VAL A 31 6.61 21.06 3.25
N GLN A 32 6.74 20.44 4.42
CA GLN A 32 5.87 20.71 5.58
C GLN A 32 5.94 22.18 6.05
N LEU A 33 7.12 22.80 6.01
CA LEU A 33 7.29 24.20 6.35
C LEU A 33 6.60 25.13 5.36
N ILE A 34 6.72 24.85 4.07
CA ILE A 34 6.09 25.64 2.99
C ILE A 34 4.56 25.53 3.13
N GLU A 35 4.03 24.33 3.31
CA GLU A 35 2.58 24.12 3.52
C GLU A 35 2.07 24.76 4.80
N LYS A 36 2.76 24.55 5.92
CA LYS A 36 2.33 25.02 7.24
C LYS A 36 2.24 26.54 7.33
N TYR A 37 3.16 27.24 6.66
CA TYR A 37 3.28 28.69 6.75
C TYR A 37 2.88 29.43 5.47
N ASP A 38 2.35 28.69 4.49
CA ASP A 38 1.91 29.22 3.18
C ASP A 38 3.00 30.10 2.52
N LEU A 39 4.22 29.53 2.45
CA LEU A 39 5.40 30.24 1.96
C LEU A 39 5.54 30.07 0.45
N VAL A 40 5.86 31.15 -0.25
CA VAL A 40 6.19 31.12 -1.70
C VAL A 40 7.65 30.73 -1.93
N ALA A 41 8.52 31.03 -0.98
CA ALA A 41 9.94 30.68 -1.01
C ALA A 41 10.53 30.65 0.39
N VAL A 42 11.50 29.77 0.61
CA VAL A 42 12.25 29.64 1.87
C VAL A 42 13.73 29.86 1.61
N PRO A 43 14.39 30.77 2.34
CA PRO A 43 15.84 30.94 2.30
C PRO A 43 16.55 29.69 2.84
N VAL A 44 17.62 29.28 2.18
CA VAL A 44 18.52 28.19 2.61
C VAL A 44 19.79 28.82 3.17
N VAL A 45 20.17 28.39 4.37
CA VAL A 45 21.37 28.92 5.06
C VAL A 45 22.38 27.81 5.35
N ASP A 46 23.66 28.17 5.41
CA ASP A 46 24.74 27.29 5.82
C ASP A 46 24.85 27.19 7.36
N SER A 47 25.83 26.42 7.85
CA SER A 47 26.09 26.21 9.29
C SER A 47 26.44 27.48 10.07
N ILE A 48 26.80 28.55 9.40
CA ILE A 48 27.14 29.85 10.00
C ILE A 48 26.08 30.94 9.72
N GLY A 49 24.90 30.53 9.19
CA GLY A 49 23.77 31.42 8.95
C GLY A 49 23.87 32.30 7.70
N ARG A 50 24.78 32.00 6.75
CA ARG A 50 24.84 32.73 5.49
C ARG A 50 23.82 32.16 4.50
N LEU A 51 23.18 33.07 3.76
CA LEU A 51 22.29 32.71 2.69
C LEU A 51 23.06 32.00 1.54
N VAL A 52 22.72 30.76 1.28
CA VAL A 52 23.29 29.92 0.21
C VAL A 52 22.40 29.91 -1.03
N GLY A 53 21.07 29.92 -0.82
CA GLY A 53 20.10 29.86 -1.89
C GLY A 53 18.67 30.08 -1.39
N ARG A 54 17.74 29.71 -2.21
CA ARG A 54 16.30 29.65 -1.88
C ARG A 54 15.68 28.42 -2.50
N ILE A 55 14.67 27.88 -1.84
CA ILE A 55 13.76 26.87 -2.41
C ILE A 55 12.40 27.56 -2.62
N THR A 56 11.84 27.45 -3.78
CA THR A 56 10.53 28.01 -4.11
C THR A 56 9.44 26.95 -4.02
N VAL A 57 8.19 27.38 -3.93
CA VAL A 57 7.05 26.47 -3.92
C VAL A 57 7.01 25.62 -5.19
N ASP A 58 7.45 26.13 -6.33
CA ASP A 58 7.50 25.40 -7.60
C ASP A 58 8.48 24.22 -7.50
N ASP A 59 9.70 24.45 -6.94
CA ASP A 59 10.70 23.39 -6.71
C ASP A 59 10.16 22.29 -5.81
N VAL A 60 9.42 22.68 -4.77
CA VAL A 60 8.78 21.73 -3.84
C VAL A 60 7.65 20.95 -4.51
N MET A 61 6.85 21.59 -5.34
CA MET A 61 5.76 20.91 -6.07
C MET A 61 6.30 19.88 -7.06
N ASP A 62 7.42 20.18 -7.72
CA ASP A 62 8.09 19.23 -8.62
C ASP A 62 8.56 18.00 -7.83
N GLU A 63 9.22 18.18 -6.67
CA GLU A 63 9.68 17.07 -5.83
C GLU A 63 8.52 16.22 -5.29
N VAL A 64 7.44 16.86 -4.81
CA VAL A 64 6.24 16.15 -4.34
C VAL A 64 5.62 15.32 -5.46
N ARG A 65 5.61 15.86 -6.68
CA ARG A 65 5.11 15.14 -7.85
C ARG A 65 5.99 13.95 -8.20
N GLU A 66 7.31 14.12 -8.26
CA GLU A 66 8.25 13.04 -8.54
C GLU A 66 8.16 11.93 -7.48
N GLN A 67 8.01 12.31 -6.20
CA GLN A 67 7.81 11.31 -5.13
C GLN A 67 6.51 10.53 -5.32
N ALA A 68 5.40 11.22 -5.62
CA ALA A 68 4.12 10.56 -5.87
C ALA A 68 4.17 9.62 -7.10
N GLU A 69 4.91 9.99 -8.14
CA GLU A 69 5.13 9.14 -9.32
C GLU A 69 5.96 7.91 -8.96
N ARG A 70 7.03 8.06 -8.18
CA ARG A 70 7.84 6.93 -7.66
C ARG A 70 7.01 5.97 -6.81
N ASP A 71 6.24 6.50 -5.86
CA ASP A 71 5.38 5.70 -4.98
C ASP A 71 4.31 4.92 -5.78
N TYR A 72 3.73 5.56 -6.79
CA TYR A 72 2.78 4.91 -7.69
C TYR A 72 3.42 3.78 -8.50
N GLN A 73 4.64 3.97 -9.01
CA GLN A 73 5.37 2.95 -9.76
C GLN A 73 5.73 1.76 -8.86
N LEU A 74 6.25 2.00 -7.65
CA LEU A 74 6.54 0.96 -6.67
C LEU A 74 5.27 0.17 -6.31
N ALA A 75 4.17 0.86 -6.03
CA ALA A 75 2.89 0.24 -5.72
C ALA A 75 2.34 -0.58 -6.89
N SER A 76 2.69 -0.22 -8.12
CA SER A 76 2.33 -0.94 -9.35
C SER A 76 3.24 -2.12 -9.67
N GLY A 77 4.29 -2.36 -8.87
CA GLY A 77 5.24 -3.46 -9.08
C GLY A 77 6.33 -3.13 -10.10
N LEU A 78 6.73 -1.87 -10.20
CA LEU A 78 7.90 -1.46 -10.94
C LEU A 78 9.08 -1.30 -9.97
N SER A 79 10.21 -1.90 -10.27
CA SER A 79 11.40 -1.89 -9.40
C SER A 79 12.36 -0.73 -9.70
N GLN A 80 12.08 0.05 -10.75
CA GLN A 80 12.87 1.18 -11.20
C GLN A 80 11.93 2.22 -11.80
N ASP A 81 12.36 3.48 -11.77
CA ASP A 81 11.66 4.56 -12.43
C ASP A 81 11.73 4.39 -13.95
N VAL A 82 10.58 4.37 -14.60
CA VAL A 82 10.42 4.18 -16.05
C VAL A 82 9.35 5.09 -16.62
N GLU A 83 9.63 5.57 -17.82
CA GLU A 83 8.74 6.39 -18.62
C GLU A 83 8.22 5.64 -19.86
N THR A 84 7.19 6.19 -20.49
CA THR A 84 6.56 5.55 -21.67
C THR A 84 7.44 5.50 -22.89
N ASP A 85 8.39 6.41 -23.02
CA ASP A 85 9.35 6.54 -24.13
C ASP A 85 10.69 5.82 -23.85
N ASP A 86 10.85 5.25 -22.66
CA ASP A 86 12.00 4.42 -22.33
C ASP A 86 12.13 3.19 -23.25
N SER A 87 13.37 2.73 -23.42
CA SER A 87 13.66 1.55 -24.23
C SER A 87 12.94 0.30 -23.69
N VAL A 88 12.60 -0.63 -24.60
CA VAL A 88 11.99 -1.92 -24.25
C VAL A 88 12.80 -2.66 -23.18
N PHE A 89 14.12 -2.59 -23.27
CA PHE A 89 14.99 -3.26 -22.29
C PHE A 89 14.86 -2.66 -20.88
N ARG A 90 14.82 -1.32 -20.76
CA ARG A 90 14.65 -0.63 -19.47
C ARG A 90 13.29 -0.95 -18.87
N GLN A 91 12.22 -0.88 -19.65
CA GLN A 91 10.87 -1.23 -19.21
C GLN A 91 10.76 -2.72 -18.79
N THR A 92 11.47 -3.62 -19.49
CA THR A 92 11.50 -5.04 -19.13
C THR A 92 12.23 -5.28 -17.81
N THR A 93 13.40 -4.68 -17.62
CA THR A 93 14.18 -4.84 -16.39
C THR A 93 13.48 -4.28 -15.16
N ALA A 94 12.68 -3.23 -15.33
CA ALA A 94 11.87 -2.68 -14.23
C ALA A 94 10.72 -3.59 -13.79
N ARG A 95 10.15 -4.37 -14.69
CA ARG A 95 9.01 -5.27 -14.42
C ARG A 95 9.43 -6.67 -13.98
N LEU A 96 10.53 -7.17 -14.55
CA LEU A 96 10.95 -8.57 -14.43
C LEU A 96 11.11 -9.07 -12.98
N PRO A 97 11.68 -8.30 -12.03
CA PRO A 97 11.84 -8.77 -10.65
C PRO A 97 10.51 -9.19 -10.01
N TRP A 98 9.49 -8.37 -10.11
CA TRP A 98 8.17 -8.66 -9.55
C TRP A 98 7.43 -9.77 -10.30
N LEU A 99 7.61 -9.87 -11.63
CA LEU A 99 7.06 -10.97 -12.42
C LEU A 99 7.67 -12.32 -12.03
N LEU A 100 9.00 -12.35 -11.77
CA LEU A 100 9.68 -13.56 -11.29
C LEU A 100 9.23 -13.96 -9.88
N ILE A 101 9.08 -12.99 -8.97
CA ILE A 101 8.55 -13.24 -7.62
C ILE A 101 7.12 -13.78 -7.72
N GLY A 102 6.29 -13.18 -8.57
CA GLY A 102 4.92 -13.65 -8.83
C GLY A 102 4.87 -15.08 -9.39
N MET A 103 5.76 -15.40 -10.32
CA MET A 103 5.89 -16.75 -10.87
C MET A 103 6.29 -17.77 -9.78
N ILE A 104 7.27 -17.45 -8.95
CA ILE A 104 7.69 -18.31 -7.84
C ILE A 104 6.53 -18.50 -6.84
N GLY A 105 5.81 -17.42 -6.51
CA GLY A 105 4.60 -17.50 -5.68
C GLY A 105 3.51 -18.38 -6.28
N GLY A 106 3.27 -18.26 -7.59
CA GLY A 106 2.33 -19.11 -8.32
C GLY A 106 2.71 -20.60 -8.31
N ILE A 107 4.01 -20.91 -8.48
CA ILE A 107 4.53 -22.28 -8.34
C ILE A 107 4.31 -22.80 -6.93
N GLY A 108 4.63 -21.97 -5.91
CA GLY A 108 4.38 -22.32 -4.51
C GLY A 108 2.90 -22.63 -4.25
N ASN A 109 2.01 -21.82 -4.79
CA ASN A 109 0.57 -22.03 -4.68
C ASN A 109 0.12 -23.34 -5.35
N SER A 110 0.64 -23.64 -6.54
CA SER A 110 0.39 -24.92 -7.23
C SER A 110 0.86 -26.13 -6.41
N MET A 111 2.03 -26.03 -5.75
CA MET A 111 2.53 -27.08 -4.87
C MET A 111 1.64 -27.30 -3.64
N ILE A 112 1.10 -26.23 -3.07
CA ILE A 112 0.13 -26.32 -1.97
C ILE A 112 -1.11 -27.06 -2.43
N LEU A 113 -1.71 -26.65 -3.56
CA LEU A 113 -2.92 -27.26 -4.12
C LEU A 113 -2.71 -28.75 -4.45
N GLY A 114 -1.54 -29.11 -4.99
CA GLY A 114 -1.19 -30.50 -5.30
C GLY A 114 -1.17 -31.44 -4.08
N ASN A 115 -1.02 -30.93 -2.86
CA ASN A 115 -1.14 -31.73 -1.65
C ASN A 115 -2.60 -32.05 -1.29
N PHE A 116 -3.56 -31.44 -1.96
CA PHE A 116 -5.00 -31.61 -1.71
C PHE A 116 -5.73 -32.30 -2.89
N ASP A 117 -5.01 -33.02 -3.75
CA ASP A 117 -5.57 -33.72 -4.92
C ASP A 117 -6.73 -34.64 -4.55
N SER A 118 -6.66 -35.33 -3.40
CA SER A 118 -7.73 -36.21 -2.93
C SER A 118 -9.00 -35.42 -2.57
N THR A 119 -8.85 -34.22 -2.03
CA THR A 119 -9.97 -33.32 -1.73
C THR A 119 -10.65 -32.83 -3.02
N PHE A 120 -9.87 -32.44 -4.03
CA PHE A 120 -10.41 -32.02 -5.32
C PHE A 120 -11.02 -33.18 -6.12
N ALA A 121 -10.50 -34.39 -5.95
CA ALA A 121 -11.09 -35.59 -6.58
C ALA A 121 -12.47 -35.93 -5.96
N ALA A 122 -12.65 -35.71 -4.66
CA ALA A 122 -13.92 -35.92 -3.96
C ALA A 122 -14.90 -34.75 -4.17
N HIS A 123 -14.39 -33.50 -4.24
CA HIS A 123 -15.16 -32.26 -4.32
C HIS A 123 -14.62 -31.34 -5.43
N PRO A 124 -14.82 -31.70 -6.72
CA PRO A 124 -14.28 -30.95 -7.87
C PRO A 124 -14.77 -29.50 -7.93
N GLU A 125 -15.96 -29.23 -7.40
CA GLU A 125 -16.56 -27.90 -7.30
C GLU A 125 -15.70 -26.90 -6.49
N MET A 126 -14.90 -27.39 -5.55
CA MET A 126 -14.01 -26.53 -4.76
C MET A 126 -12.97 -25.79 -5.60
N ALA A 127 -12.52 -26.40 -6.70
CA ALA A 127 -11.57 -25.77 -7.60
C ALA A 127 -12.12 -24.48 -8.25
N LEU A 128 -13.44 -24.39 -8.41
CA LEU A 128 -14.10 -23.19 -8.97
C LEU A 128 -13.96 -21.96 -8.08
N TYR A 129 -13.71 -22.13 -6.78
CA TYR A 129 -13.60 -21.03 -5.82
C TYR A 129 -12.16 -20.54 -5.60
N ILE A 130 -11.15 -21.22 -6.18
CA ILE A 130 -9.76 -20.80 -6.09
C ILE A 130 -9.57 -19.34 -6.54
N PRO A 131 -10.08 -18.93 -7.74
CA PRO A 131 -9.96 -17.54 -8.17
C PRO A 131 -10.70 -16.54 -7.26
N LEU A 132 -11.83 -16.96 -6.69
CA LEU A 132 -12.60 -16.13 -5.76
C LEU A 132 -11.84 -15.88 -4.47
N ILE A 133 -11.28 -16.92 -3.88
CA ILE A 133 -10.51 -16.84 -2.61
C ILE A 133 -9.25 -15.98 -2.81
N GLY A 134 -8.41 -16.29 -3.81
CA GLY A 134 -7.18 -15.55 -4.08
C GLY A 134 -7.48 -14.10 -4.46
N GLY A 135 -8.32 -13.89 -5.48
CA GLY A 135 -8.66 -12.54 -5.95
C GLY A 135 -9.27 -11.64 -4.87
N THR A 136 -10.15 -12.20 -4.01
CA THR A 136 -10.72 -11.43 -2.89
C THR A 136 -9.66 -11.10 -1.84
N GLY A 137 -8.84 -12.06 -1.43
CA GLY A 137 -7.76 -11.86 -0.47
C GLY A 137 -6.74 -10.83 -0.96
N GLY A 138 -6.29 -10.95 -2.20
CA GLY A 138 -5.37 -10.00 -2.83
C GLY A 138 -5.93 -8.57 -2.84
N ASN A 139 -7.17 -8.40 -3.31
CA ASN A 139 -7.81 -7.09 -3.39
C ASN A 139 -7.99 -6.42 -2.00
N VAL A 140 -8.46 -7.17 -1.01
CA VAL A 140 -8.63 -6.66 0.37
C VAL A 140 -7.28 -6.23 0.94
N GLY A 141 -6.24 -7.05 0.77
CA GLY A 141 -4.90 -6.73 1.25
C GLY A 141 -4.33 -5.47 0.61
N ILE A 142 -4.46 -5.32 -0.72
CA ILE A 142 -4.03 -4.11 -1.44
C ILE A 142 -4.76 -2.86 -0.93
N GLN A 143 -6.09 -2.94 -0.75
CA GLN A 143 -6.89 -1.81 -0.28
C GLN A 143 -6.48 -1.37 1.13
N SER A 144 -6.29 -2.32 2.05
CA SER A 144 -5.84 -2.03 3.41
C SER A 144 -4.43 -1.45 3.42
N SER A 145 -3.51 -2.01 2.63
CA SER A 145 -2.14 -1.52 2.50
C SER A 145 -2.08 -0.11 1.92
N ALA A 146 -2.82 0.17 0.86
CA ALA A 146 -2.85 1.47 0.21
C ALA A 146 -3.32 2.59 1.16
N ILE A 147 -4.33 2.32 2.01
CA ILE A 147 -4.81 3.28 3.02
C ILE A 147 -3.72 3.60 4.04
N VAL A 148 -2.97 2.59 4.48
CA VAL A 148 -1.89 2.76 5.47
C VAL A 148 -0.72 3.51 4.85
N VAL A 149 -0.25 3.11 3.66
CA VAL A 149 0.84 3.79 2.94
C VAL A 149 0.51 5.25 2.70
N GLN A 150 -0.69 5.54 2.20
CA GLN A 150 -1.15 6.92 2.01
C GLN A 150 -1.22 7.69 3.34
N GLY A 151 -1.63 7.03 4.43
CA GLY A 151 -1.68 7.64 5.76
C GLY A 151 -0.30 8.00 6.30
N LEU A 152 0.70 7.14 6.07
CA LEU A 152 2.10 7.37 6.43
C LEU A 152 2.71 8.50 5.59
N ALA A 153 2.57 8.45 4.27
CA ALA A 153 3.08 9.46 3.34
C ALA A 153 2.54 10.87 3.65
N ASN A 154 1.26 10.98 4.01
CA ASN A 154 0.63 12.26 4.38
C ASN A 154 0.88 12.69 5.84
N GLY A 155 1.69 11.99 6.61
CA GLY A 155 1.94 12.27 8.02
C GLY A 155 0.71 12.19 8.94
N LYS A 156 -0.41 11.61 8.46
CA LYS A 156 -1.66 11.43 9.23
C LYS A 156 -1.64 10.18 10.11
N LEU A 157 -0.75 9.25 9.80
CA LEU A 157 -0.53 8.02 10.52
C LEU A 157 0.93 7.95 10.95
N ASP A 158 1.16 7.60 12.21
CA ASP A 158 2.47 7.35 12.77
C ASP A 158 2.48 6.01 13.54
N LEU A 159 3.66 5.54 13.94
CA LEU A 159 3.79 4.30 14.69
C LEU A 159 3.11 4.35 16.07
N LYS A 160 2.87 5.54 16.63
CA LYS A 160 2.19 5.70 17.93
C LYS A 160 0.68 5.48 17.79
N THR A 161 0.13 5.80 16.62
CA THR A 161 -1.30 5.63 16.32
C THR A 161 -1.61 4.31 15.61
N ALA A 162 -0.60 3.51 15.26
CA ALA A 162 -0.73 2.24 14.56
C ALA A 162 -1.72 1.26 15.21
N GLY A 163 -1.73 1.17 16.54
CA GLY A 163 -2.69 0.32 17.27
C GLY A 163 -4.15 0.72 17.05
N LYS A 164 -4.43 2.03 17.04
CA LYS A 164 -5.78 2.55 16.74
C LYS A 164 -6.19 2.25 15.30
N GLN A 165 -5.26 2.37 14.36
CA GLN A 165 -5.50 2.02 12.96
C GLN A 165 -5.82 0.54 12.79
N LEU A 166 -5.07 -0.36 13.45
CA LEU A 166 -5.35 -1.81 13.44
C LEU A 166 -6.74 -2.14 13.98
N PHE A 167 -7.16 -1.52 15.08
CA PHE A 167 -8.52 -1.73 15.61
C PHE A 167 -9.60 -1.23 14.65
N LYS A 168 -9.39 -0.10 14.00
CA LYS A 168 -10.30 0.42 12.98
C LYS A 168 -10.38 -0.53 11.79
N GLU A 169 -9.23 -1.01 11.33
CA GLU A 169 -9.14 -1.94 10.20
C GLU A 169 -9.83 -3.29 10.53
N LEU A 170 -9.65 -3.81 11.75
CA LEU A 170 -10.35 -5.01 12.19
C LEU A 170 -11.88 -4.82 12.12
N GLY A 171 -12.39 -3.65 12.49
CA GLY A 171 -13.81 -3.33 12.35
C GLY A 171 -14.28 -3.34 10.89
N VAL A 172 -13.50 -2.73 9.99
CA VAL A 172 -13.78 -2.74 8.55
C VAL A 172 -13.71 -4.16 7.99
N ALA A 173 -12.67 -4.92 8.38
CA ALA A 173 -12.48 -6.31 7.97
C ALA A 173 -13.65 -7.20 8.37
N LEU A 174 -14.15 -7.07 9.60
CA LEU A 174 -15.31 -7.85 10.08
C LEU A 174 -16.57 -7.55 9.27
N ILE A 175 -16.86 -6.28 8.99
CA ILE A 175 -18.02 -5.90 8.18
C ILE A 175 -17.88 -6.47 6.76
N ASN A 176 -16.74 -6.26 6.11
CA ASN A 176 -16.50 -6.75 4.76
C ASN A 176 -16.53 -8.29 4.71
N ALA A 177 -15.90 -8.98 5.67
CA ALA A 177 -15.90 -10.43 5.76
C ALA A 177 -17.32 -10.99 5.91
N CYS A 178 -18.14 -10.41 6.81
CA CYS A 178 -19.54 -10.80 6.97
C CYS A 178 -20.34 -10.59 5.68
N MET A 179 -20.20 -9.43 5.04
CA MET A 179 -20.95 -9.11 3.82
C MET A 179 -20.57 -10.05 2.66
N ILE A 180 -19.28 -10.20 2.38
CA ILE A 180 -18.79 -11.01 1.25
C ILE A 180 -19.10 -12.50 1.51
N SER A 181 -18.84 -13.00 2.72
CA SER A 181 -19.12 -14.38 3.09
C SER A 181 -20.62 -14.71 3.01
N LEU A 182 -21.47 -13.79 3.48
CA LEU A 182 -22.93 -13.95 3.39
C LEU A 182 -23.41 -13.95 1.93
N LEU A 183 -22.91 -13.07 1.09
CA LEU A 183 -23.28 -13.01 -0.33
C LEU A 183 -22.93 -14.33 -1.05
N VAL A 184 -21.71 -14.86 -0.80
CA VAL A 184 -21.29 -16.14 -1.38
C VAL A 184 -22.07 -17.31 -0.80
N PHE A 185 -22.38 -17.29 0.50
CA PHE A 185 -23.23 -18.31 1.11
C PHE A 185 -24.62 -18.33 0.46
N VAL A 186 -25.26 -17.16 0.29
CA VAL A 186 -26.59 -17.07 -0.33
C VAL A 186 -26.51 -17.50 -1.80
N TYR A 187 -25.49 -17.08 -2.54
CA TYR A 187 -25.29 -17.53 -3.91
C TYR A 187 -25.20 -19.06 -3.99
N ASN A 188 -24.31 -19.67 -3.20
CA ASN A 188 -24.12 -21.10 -3.20
C ASN A 188 -25.36 -21.89 -2.73
N TRP A 189 -26.13 -21.33 -1.81
CA TRP A 189 -27.38 -21.93 -1.35
C TRP A 189 -28.38 -22.16 -2.48
N PHE A 190 -28.39 -21.29 -3.49
CA PHE A 190 -29.30 -21.40 -4.63
C PHE A 190 -28.71 -22.19 -5.80
N PHE A 191 -27.40 -22.24 -5.94
CA PHE A 191 -26.73 -22.78 -7.15
C PHE A 191 -25.87 -24.01 -6.90
N LEU A 192 -25.62 -24.39 -5.64
CA LEU A 192 -24.80 -25.52 -5.28
C LEU A 192 -25.60 -26.49 -4.38
N ASP A 193 -25.67 -27.75 -4.78
CA ASP A 193 -26.39 -28.77 -4.02
C ASP A 193 -25.64 -29.26 -2.76
N ASN A 194 -24.36 -28.90 -2.62
CA ASN A 194 -23.49 -29.33 -1.53
C ASN A 194 -23.38 -28.24 -0.43
N ILE A 195 -24.12 -28.44 0.67
CA ILE A 195 -24.10 -27.50 1.81
C ILE A 195 -22.74 -27.47 2.53
N ALA A 196 -22.01 -28.58 2.55
CA ALA A 196 -20.71 -28.64 3.20
C ALA A 196 -19.68 -27.77 2.47
N THR A 197 -19.63 -27.85 1.13
CA THR A 197 -18.83 -26.97 0.30
C THR A 197 -19.26 -25.51 0.44
N THR A 198 -20.56 -25.22 0.51
CA THR A 198 -21.10 -23.87 0.73
C THR A 198 -20.58 -23.27 2.04
N ILE A 199 -20.63 -24.01 3.14
CA ILE A 199 -20.13 -23.57 4.44
C ILE A 199 -18.61 -23.38 4.39
N SER A 200 -17.89 -24.32 3.82
CA SER A 200 -16.41 -24.27 3.70
C SER A 200 -15.93 -23.02 2.96
N VAL A 201 -16.49 -22.77 1.79
CA VAL A 201 -16.13 -21.61 0.96
C VAL A 201 -16.45 -20.29 1.68
N SER A 202 -17.64 -20.19 2.28
CA SER A 202 -18.07 -18.98 2.97
C SER A 202 -17.23 -18.70 4.23
N LEU A 203 -16.92 -19.73 5.02
CA LEU A 203 -16.08 -19.60 6.20
C LEU A 203 -14.63 -19.27 5.83
N SER A 204 -14.14 -19.85 4.74
CA SER A 204 -12.81 -19.57 4.20
C SER A 204 -12.69 -18.13 3.73
N LEU A 205 -13.67 -17.62 2.98
CA LEU A 205 -13.72 -16.22 2.59
C LEU A 205 -13.73 -15.28 3.78
N PHE A 206 -14.54 -15.58 4.79
CA PHE A 206 -14.55 -14.80 6.02
C PHE A 206 -13.17 -14.72 6.66
N ALA A 207 -12.49 -15.85 6.82
CA ALA A 207 -11.16 -15.91 7.43
C ALA A 207 -10.09 -15.21 6.56
N VAL A 208 -10.14 -15.42 5.24
CA VAL A 208 -9.19 -14.82 4.29
C VAL A 208 -9.33 -13.30 4.25
N VAL A 209 -10.54 -12.76 4.25
CA VAL A 209 -10.77 -11.30 4.26
C VAL A 209 -10.21 -10.66 5.53
N ILE A 210 -10.44 -11.28 6.69
CA ILE A 210 -9.88 -10.78 7.96
C ILE A 210 -8.35 -10.85 7.94
N PHE A 211 -7.79 -11.99 7.54
CA PHE A 211 -6.34 -12.16 7.45
C PHE A 211 -5.72 -11.12 6.50
N ALA A 212 -6.26 -10.99 5.27
CA ALA A 212 -5.72 -10.09 4.24
C ALA A 212 -5.77 -8.62 4.67
N SER A 213 -6.84 -8.21 5.35
CA SER A 213 -6.98 -6.84 5.86
C SER A 213 -5.95 -6.53 6.96
N ILE A 214 -5.80 -7.43 7.93
CA ILE A 214 -4.82 -7.28 9.01
C ILE A 214 -3.39 -7.32 8.44
N PHE A 215 -3.09 -8.27 7.56
CA PHE A 215 -1.78 -8.39 6.94
C PHE A 215 -1.44 -7.16 6.08
N GLY A 216 -2.37 -6.70 5.24
CA GLY A 216 -2.23 -5.49 4.43
C GLY A 216 -1.96 -4.23 5.27
N THR A 217 -2.49 -4.17 6.49
CA THR A 217 -2.22 -3.08 7.43
C THR A 217 -0.88 -3.23 8.16
N LEU A 218 -0.56 -4.44 8.62
CA LEU A 218 0.64 -4.68 9.43
C LEU A 218 1.93 -4.54 8.62
N VAL A 219 1.95 -4.98 7.37
CA VAL A 219 3.18 -5.01 6.58
C VAL A 219 3.74 -3.60 6.35
N PRO A 220 3.01 -2.60 5.83
CA PRO A 220 3.55 -1.26 5.66
C PRO A 220 3.97 -0.60 6.98
N LEU A 221 3.22 -0.80 8.07
CA LEU A 221 3.60 -0.31 9.40
C LEU A 221 4.90 -0.93 9.90
N THR A 222 5.14 -2.20 9.56
CA THR A 222 6.36 -2.90 9.91
C THR A 222 7.55 -2.37 9.11
N LEU A 223 7.39 -2.15 7.81
CA LEU A 223 8.42 -1.57 6.95
C LEU A 223 8.80 -0.17 7.41
N GLU A 224 7.82 0.68 7.70
CA GLU A 224 8.04 2.01 8.28
C GLU A 224 8.88 1.95 9.56
N ARG A 225 8.57 1.00 10.45
CA ARG A 225 9.36 0.81 11.68
C ARG A 225 10.82 0.47 11.41
N PHE A 226 11.10 -0.26 10.33
CA PHE A 226 12.47 -0.59 9.90
C PHE A 226 13.07 0.46 8.96
N LYS A 227 12.39 1.58 8.72
CA LYS A 227 12.81 2.64 7.79
C LYS A 227 13.01 2.13 6.35
N ILE A 228 12.20 1.17 5.96
CA ILE A 228 12.08 0.67 4.59
C ILE A 228 10.82 1.33 4.00
N ASP A 229 10.90 1.74 2.75
CA ASP A 229 9.78 2.40 2.06
C ASP A 229 8.51 1.53 2.10
N PRO A 230 7.43 1.99 2.75
CA PRO A 230 6.18 1.23 2.85
C PRO A 230 5.49 1.00 1.50
N ALA A 231 5.78 1.80 0.46
CA ALA A 231 5.20 1.65 -0.86
C ALA A 231 5.57 0.30 -1.51
N ILE A 232 6.70 -0.30 -1.15
CA ILE A 232 7.11 -1.64 -1.58
C ILE A 232 6.11 -2.72 -1.13
N ALA A 233 5.41 -2.49 -0.02
CA ALA A 233 4.44 -3.45 0.56
C ALA A 233 3.06 -3.39 -0.08
N THR A 234 2.88 -2.63 -1.15
CA THR A 234 1.63 -2.59 -1.90
C THR A 234 1.71 -3.51 -3.12
N GLY A 235 0.63 -3.64 -3.87
CA GLY A 235 0.62 -4.36 -5.14
C GLY A 235 1.09 -5.82 -5.05
N PRO A 236 2.11 -6.21 -5.84
CA PRO A 236 2.45 -7.63 -6.05
C PRO A 236 2.84 -8.38 -4.79
N PHE A 237 3.56 -7.75 -3.84
CA PHE A 237 3.96 -8.42 -2.60
C PHE A 237 2.75 -8.85 -1.77
N ILE A 238 1.82 -7.95 -1.57
CA ILE A 238 0.58 -8.22 -0.81
C ILE A 238 -0.27 -9.28 -1.53
N THR A 239 -0.42 -9.15 -2.85
CA THR A 239 -1.22 -10.10 -3.63
C THR A 239 -0.66 -11.51 -3.55
N ILE A 240 0.62 -11.71 -3.86
CA ILE A 240 1.26 -13.02 -3.87
C ILE A 240 1.19 -13.68 -2.49
N THR A 241 1.45 -12.91 -1.43
CA THR A 241 1.40 -13.43 -0.07
C THR A 241 -0.02 -13.82 0.34
N ASN A 242 -1.00 -12.99 0.01
CA ASN A 242 -2.41 -13.29 0.31
C ASN A 242 -2.94 -14.45 -0.52
N ASP A 243 -2.49 -14.63 -1.77
CA ASP A 243 -2.86 -15.79 -2.59
C ASP A 243 -2.37 -17.09 -1.95
N ILE A 244 -1.11 -17.13 -1.51
CA ILE A 244 -0.53 -18.31 -0.88
C ILE A 244 -1.22 -18.62 0.46
N ILE A 245 -1.32 -17.64 1.35
CA ILE A 245 -1.88 -17.83 2.69
C ILE A 245 -3.41 -18.02 2.60
N GLY A 246 -4.09 -17.31 1.71
CA GLY A 246 -5.50 -17.48 1.45
C GLY A 246 -5.84 -18.91 1.00
N MET A 247 -5.00 -19.49 0.12
CA MET A 247 -5.14 -20.88 -0.29
C MET A 247 -4.91 -21.87 0.87
N LEU A 248 -3.88 -21.62 1.70
CA LEU A 248 -3.63 -22.43 2.90
C LEU A 248 -4.83 -22.39 3.85
N ILE A 249 -5.40 -21.20 4.10
CA ILE A 249 -6.59 -21.03 4.94
C ILE A 249 -7.76 -21.81 4.35
N TYR A 250 -8.01 -21.66 3.04
CA TYR A 250 -9.10 -22.35 2.35
C TYR A 250 -8.98 -23.87 2.45
N MET A 251 -7.84 -24.41 2.11
CA MET A 251 -7.61 -25.86 2.16
C MET A 251 -7.64 -26.39 3.61
N SER A 252 -7.09 -25.65 4.56
CA SER A 252 -7.12 -26.04 5.98
C SER A 252 -8.53 -26.09 6.55
N ILE A 253 -9.38 -25.12 6.23
CA ILE A 253 -10.78 -25.09 6.67
C ILE A 253 -11.56 -26.22 6.00
N SER A 254 -11.36 -26.43 4.70
CA SER A 254 -12.00 -27.52 3.97
C SER A 254 -11.63 -28.88 4.56
N TYR A 255 -10.35 -29.10 4.81
CA TYR A 255 -9.87 -30.33 5.44
C TYR A 255 -10.46 -30.53 6.85
N ALA A 256 -10.53 -29.47 7.67
CA ALA A 256 -11.10 -29.51 9.02
C ALA A 256 -12.61 -29.83 9.02
N LEU A 257 -13.32 -29.45 7.98
CA LEU A 257 -14.74 -29.76 7.78
C LEU A 257 -14.97 -31.13 7.12
N SER A 258 -13.91 -31.91 6.90
CA SER A 258 -13.93 -33.24 6.26
C SER A 258 -14.52 -33.22 4.84
N ILE A 259 -14.21 -32.16 4.11
CA ILE A 259 -14.55 -31.97 2.69
C ILE A 259 -13.33 -32.24 1.85
#